data_b93248ced508f94010a7cb4af5228df0
#
_entry.id   b93248ced508f94010a7cb4af5228df0
#
_cell.length_a   1.000
_cell.length_b   1.000
_cell.length_c   1.000
_cell.angle_alpha   90.00
_cell.angle_beta   90.00
_cell.angle_gamma   90.00
#
_symmetry.space_group_name_H-M   'P 1'
#
loop_
_entity.id
_entity.type
_entity.pdbx_description
1 polymer ?
#
loop_
_entity_poly.entity_id
_entity_poly.type
_entity_poly.pdbx_seq_one_letter_code
_entity_poly.pdbx_strand_id
1 'polypeptide(L)'
;LYTDGAEAASDTGELQLAAYGLSGIPVFQVSRYASRGLYEGKKVEAMIDFMPELSTEKMLDFLRKRARNRPEKTAEHFLTGLFHKKLSGLWLKFARIPKEKRVGTLTEEELRHLTWLIKEFKVQVTSVSKYADNLSWEYLEACKYD
;
A
#
# COMPACT_ATOMS: atom_id res chain seq x y z
N LEU A 1 -6.04 -7.55 -7.90
CA LEU A 1 -5.34 -7.42 -9.16
C LEU A 1 -6.28 -6.90 -10.23
N TYR A 2 -5.84 -5.92 -10.99
CA TYR A 2 -6.61 -5.27 -12.05
C TYR A 2 -5.90 -5.41 -13.39
N THR A 3 -6.66 -5.70 -14.42
CA THR A 3 -6.19 -5.70 -15.81
C THR A 3 -7.02 -4.70 -16.59
N ASP A 4 -6.35 -3.70 -17.18
CA ASP A 4 -7.00 -2.57 -17.88
C ASP A 4 -8.12 -1.93 -17.05
N GLY A 5 -7.91 -1.78 -15.74
CA GLY A 5 -8.84 -1.13 -14.82
C GLY A 5 -9.98 -2.02 -14.30
N ALA A 6 -10.10 -3.26 -14.76
CA ALA A 6 -11.11 -4.20 -14.28
C ALA A 6 -10.51 -5.21 -13.31
N GLU A 7 -11.20 -5.48 -12.21
CA GLU A 7 -10.75 -6.48 -11.24
C GLU A 7 -10.73 -7.87 -11.87
N ALA A 8 -9.55 -8.49 -11.87
CA ALA A 8 -9.36 -9.84 -12.40
C ALA A 8 -9.35 -10.91 -11.32
N ALA A 9 -8.77 -10.59 -10.16
CA ALA A 9 -8.66 -11.52 -9.04
C ALA A 9 -8.33 -10.77 -7.75
N SER A 10 -8.67 -11.37 -6.62
CA SER A 10 -8.25 -10.88 -5.30
C SER A 10 -8.02 -12.06 -4.37
N ASP A 11 -7.15 -11.87 -3.39
CA ASP A 11 -6.92 -12.83 -2.32
C ASP A 11 -6.42 -12.08 -1.08
N THR A 12 -6.62 -12.67 0.08
CA THR A 12 -6.21 -12.11 1.36
C THR A 12 -5.29 -13.08 2.06
N GLY A 13 -4.21 -12.57 2.64
CA GLY A 13 -3.25 -13.38 3.36
C GLY A 13 -1.98 -12.62 3.66
N GLU A 14 -0.95 -13.33 4.07
CA GLU A 14 0.35 -12.74 4.35
C GLU A 14 1.05 -12.34 3.06
N LEU A 15 1.44 -11.07 2.98
CA LEU A 15 2.12 -10.49 1.83
C LEU A 15 3.52 -10.05 2.23
N GLN A 16 4.50 -10.35 1.40
CA GLN A 16 5.88 -9.89 1.57
C GLN A 16 6.23 -8.86 0.50
N LEU A 17 6.69 -7.69 0.96
CA LEU A 17 7.24 -6.66 0.10
C LEU A 17 8.77 -6.68 0.20
N ALA A 18 9.43 -6.79 -0.93
CA ALA A 18 10.88 -6.75 -1.03
C ALA A 18 11.30 -5.85 -2.19
N ALA A 19 12.58 -5.49 -2.22
CA ALA A 19 13.12 -4.68 -3.31
C ALA A 19 12.94 -5.32 -4.69
N TYR A 20 12.88 -6.64 -4.73
CA TYR A 20 12.70 -7.41 -5.96
C TYR A 20 11.23 -7.64 -6.35
N GLY A 21 10.28 -7.37 -5.46
CA GLY A 21 8.87 -7.54 -5.80
C GLY A 21 7.96 -7.89 -4.63
N LEU A 22 6.77 -8.33 -4.99
CA LEU A 22 5.74 -8.81 -4.07
C LEU A 22 5.73 -10.34 -4.08
N SER A 23 5.64 -10.96 -2.92
CA SER A 23 5.55 -12.42 -2.77
C SER A 23 4.59 -12.81 -1.65
N GLY A 24 4.35 -14.10 -1.51
CA GLY A 24 3.41 -14.66 -0.53
C GLY A 24 2.29 -15.43 -1.20
N ILE A 25 1.49 -16.12 -0.39
CA ILE A 25 0.39 -16.96 -0.91
C ILE A 25 -0.60 -16.16 -1.77
N PRO A 26 -1.04 -14.94 -1.37
CA PRO A 26 -1.94 -14.15 -2.22
C PRO A 26 -1.35 -13.83 -3.59
N VAL A 27 -0.05 -13.58 -3.66
CA VAL A 27 0.64 -13.32 -4.94
C VAL A 27 0.59 -14.55 -5.82
N PHE A 28 0.90 -15.72 -5.26
CA PHE A 28 0.82 -16.97 -6.00
C PHE A 28 -0.57 -17.20 -6.60
N GLN A 29 -1.62 -16.91 -5.83
CA GLN A 29 -3.01 -17.09 -6.27
C GLN A 29 -3.40 -16.16 -7.43
N VAL A 30 -2.92 -14.92 -7.42
CA VAL A 30 -3.30 -13.93 -8.45
C VAL A 30 -2.32 -13.87 -9.63
N SER A 31 -1.16 -14.48 -9.52
CA SER A 31 -0.06 -14.34 -10.50
C SER A 31 -0.44 -14.83 -11.90
N ARG A 32 -1.26 -15.86 -12.02
CA ARG A 32 -1.72 -16.36 -13.32
C ARG A 32 -2.51 -15.30 -14.10
N TYR A 33 -3.30 -14.50 -13.38
CA TYR A 33 -4.08 -13.41 -13.99
C TYR A 33 -3.16 -12.25 -14.40
N ALA A 34 -2.14 -11.97 -13.60
CA ALA A 34 -1.12 -10.99 -13.94
C ALA A 34 -0.34 -11.42 -15.19
N SER A 35 0.11 -12.67 -15.22
CA SER A 35 0.83 -13.23 -16.35
C SER A 35 0.01 -13.18 -17.64
N ARG A 36 -1.25 -13.56 -17.56
CA ARG A 36 -2.17 -13.49 -18.70
C ARG A 36 -2.36 -12.06 -19.19
N GLY A 37 -2.61 -11.13 -18.26
CA GLY A 37 -2.78 -9.71 -18.61
C GLY A 37 -1.56 -9.12 -19.30
N LEU A 38 -0.35 -9.41 -18.78
CA LEU A 38 0.89 -8.96 -19.40
C LEU A 38 1.11 -9.59 -20.78
N TYR A 39 0.81 -10.88 -20.93
CA TYR A 39 0.90 -11.57 -22.22
C TYR A 39 -0.04 -10.94 -23.26
N GLU A 40 -1.25 -10.56 -22.84
CA GLU A 40 -2.24 -9.90 -23.70
C GLU A 40 -1.93 -8.41 -23.94
N GLY A 41 -0.85 -7.88 -23.42
CA GLY A 41 -0.46 -6.47 -23.57
C GLY A 41 -1.30 -5.51 -22.76
N LYS A 42 -2.01 -6.00 -21.74
CA LYS A 42 -2.84 -5.17 -20.87
C LYS A 42 -2.03 -4.50 -19.78
N LYS A 43 -2.55 -3.39 -19.26
CA LYS A 43 -2.02 -2.75 -18.06
C LYS A 43 -2.42 -3.58 -16.86
N VAL A 44 -1.43 -4.08 -16.11
CA VAL A 44 -1.65 -4.90 -14.92
C VAL A 44 -1.26 -4.10 -13.67
N GLU A 45 -2.19 -3.97 -12.74
CA GLU A 45 -2.00 -3.24 -11.48
C GLU A 45 -2.41 -4.13 -10.31
N ALA A 46 -1.66 -4.02 -9.22
CA ALA A 46 -2.05 -4.60 -7.93
C ALA A 46 -2.43 -3.48 -6.98
N MET A 47 -3.56 -3.63 -6.31
CA MET A 47 -3.96 -2.73 -5.24
C MET A 47 -3.90 -3.51 -3.93
N ILE A 48 -3.11 -2.99 -2.98
CA ILE A 48 -2.87 -3.66 -1.70
C ILE A 48 -3.61 -2.91 -0.61
N ASP A 49 -4.40 -3.65 0.16
CA ASP A 49 -5.05 -3.18 1.36
C ASP A 49 -4.33 -3.80 2.56
N PHE A 50 -3.61 -2.98 3.32
CA PHE A 50 -2.82 -3.44 4.46
C PHE A 50 -3.65 -3.56 5.75
N MET A 51 -4.90 -3.12 5.74
CA MET A 51 -5.79 -3.18 6.88
C MET A 51 -7.22 -3.52 6.43
N PRO A 52 -7.44 -4.72 5.90
CA PRO A 52 -8.74 -5.07 5.32
C PRO A 52 -9.89 -5.09 6.33
N GLU A 53 -9.59 -5.16 7.63
CA GLU A 53 -10.59 -5.16 8.70
C GLU A 53 -11.30 -3.81 8.88
N LEU A 54 -10.68 -2.73 8.40
CA LEU A 54 -11.25 -1.37 8.50
C LEU A 54 -11.55 -0.82 7.12
N SER A 55 -12.68 -0.13 6.99
CA SER A 55 -12.95 0.68 5.80
C SER A 55 -11.98 1.87 5.73
N THR A 56 -11.85 2.46 4.55
CA THR A 56 -11.01 3.66 4.37
C THR A 56 -11.42 4.77 5.33
N GLU A 57 -12.72 4.98 5.49
CA GLU A 57 -13.28 5.99 6.39
C GLU A 57 -12.93 5.72 7.85
N LYS A 58 -13.12 4.47 8.29
CA LYS A 58 -12.75 4.07 9.66
C LYS A 58 -11.25 4.14 9.90
N MET A 59 -10.44 3.83 8.90
CA MET A 59 -8.98 3.95 9.02
C MET A 59 -8.55 5.40 9.18
N LEU A 60 -9.15 6.32 8.43
CA LEU A 60 -8.89 7.75 8.57
C LEU A 60 -9.27 8.25 9.97
N ASP A 61 -10.44 7.87 10.47
CA ASP A 61 -10.87 8.23 11.83
C ASP A 61 -9.92 7.66 12.89
N PHE A 62 -9.46 6.45 12.70
CA PHE A 62 -8.47 5.83 13.58
C PHE A 62 -7.17 6.64 13.61
N LEU A 63 -6.65 7.05 12.46
CA LEU A 63 -5.43 7.86 12.40
C LEU A 63 -5.63 9.25 13.01
N ARG A 64 -6.78 9.87 12.81
CA ARG A 64 -7.13 11.15 13.45
C ARG A 64 -7.10 11.04 14.97
N LYS A 65 -7.73 10.01 15.53
CA LYS A 65 -7.74 9.76 16.97
C LYS A 65 -6.34 9.51 17.51
N ARG A 66 -5.57 8.70 16.80
CA ARG A 66 -4.19 8.38 17.17
C ARG A 66 -3.32 9.63 17.20
N ALA A 67 -3.47 10.52 16.23
CA ALA A 67 -2.75 11.78 16.17
C ALA A 67 -3.12 12.72 17.33
N ARG A 68 -4.39 12.78 17.70
CA ARG A 68 -4.84 13.58 18.83
C ARG A 68 -4.37 13.07 20.18
N ASN A 69 -4.22 11.74 20.30
CA ASN A 69 -3.81 11.12 21.56
C ASN A 69 -2.30 11.26 21.83
N ARG A 70 -1.50 11.38 20.81
CA ARG A 70 -0.04 11.44 20.93
C ARG A 70 0.58 12.51 20.03
N PRO A 71 0.20 13.76 20.20
CA PRO A 71 0.65 14.85 19.32
C PRO A 71 2.15 15.15 19.45
N GLU A 72 2.77 14.79 20.58
CA GLU A 72 4.19 15.00 20.86
C GLU A 72 5.12 14.04 20.12
N LYS A 73 4.61 12.92 19.63
CA LYS A 73 5.42 11.96 18.89
C LYS A 73 5.85 12.51 17.55
N THR A 74 6.95 11.96 17.01
CA THR A 74 7.36 12.25 15.63
C THR A 74 6.61 11.33 14.64
N ALA A 75 6.55 11.74 13.40
CA ALA A 75 5.93 10.94 12.33
C ALA A 75 6.57 9.56 12.21
N GLU A 76 7.89 9.47 12.43
CA GLU A 76 8.62 8.19 12.42
C GLU A 76 7.99 7.14 13.36
N HIS A 77 7.48 7.57 14.51
CA HIS A 77 6.89 6.70 15.52
C HIS A 77 5.35 6.67 15.50
N PHE A 78 4.73 7.38 14.58
CA PHE A 78 3.27 7.51 14.52
C PHE A 78 2.57 6.15 14.34
N LEU A 79 3.09 5.30 13.48
CA LEU A 79 2.50 4.01 13.16
C LEU A 79 3.17 2.83 13.89
N THR A 80 4.04 3.11 14.86
CA THR A 80 4.72 2.09 15.66
C THR A 80 3.70 1.21 16.38
N GLY A 81 3.88 -0.10 16.28
CA GLY A 81 2.97 -1.09 16.86
C GLY A 81 1.83 -1.52 15.94
N LEU A 82 1.56 -0.78 14.86
CA LEU A 82 0.55 -1.13 13.87
C LEU A 82 1.16 -1.81 12.63
N PHE A 83 2.27 -1.27 12.16
CA PHE A 83 2.93 -1.74 10.94
C PHE A 83 4.43 -1.83 11.15
N HIS A 84 5.07 -2.65 10.33
CA HIS A 84 6.52 -2.77 10.34
C HIS A 84 7.18 -1.42 10.04
N LYS A 85 8.28 -1.11 10.74
CA LYS A 85 9.00 0.17 10.63
C LYS A 85 9.39 0.52 9.19
N LYS A 86 9.85 -0.46 8.41
CA LYS A 86 10.25 -0.23 7.02
C LYS A 86 9.06 0.18 6.15
N LEU A 87 7.90 -0.42 6.39
CA LEU A 87 6.67 -0.09 5.66
C LEU A 87 6.17 1.31 6.02
N SER A 88 6.15 1.63 7.32
CA SER A 88 5.79 2.98 7.78
C SER A 88 6.72 4.04 7.20
N GLY A 89 8.02 3.78 7.17
CA GLY A 89 9.01 4.67 6.58
C GLY A 89 8.78 4.90 5.08
N LEU A 90 8.41 3.85 4.37
CA LEU A 90 8.09 3.93 2.94
C LEU A 90 6.86 4.83 2.70
N TRP A 91 5.81 4.66 3.49
CA TRP A 91 4.60 5.49 3.37
C TRP A 91 4.86 6.96 3.69
N LEU A 92 5.68 7.25 4.71
CA LEU A 92 6.08 8.63 5.01
C LEU A 92 6.83 9.25 3.84
N LYS A 93 7.71 8.49 3.22
CA LYS A 93 8.44 8.94 2.03
C LYS A 93 7.50 9.27 0.88
N PHE A 94 6.55 8.39 0.58
CA PHE A 94 5.57 8.60 -0.50
C PHE A 94 4.61 9.73 -0.19
N ALA A 95 4.24 9.91 1.07
CA ALA A 95 3.39 11.04 1.51
C ALA A 95 4.16 12.35 1.64
N ARG A 96 5.49 12.33 1.47
CA ARG A 96 6.36 13.50 1.65
C ARG A 96 6.27 14.13 3.03
N ILE A 97 6.16 13.27 4.05
CA ILE A 97 6.11 13.68 5.45
C ILE A 97 7.50 13.46 6.06
N PRO A 98 8.17 14.51 6.55
CA PRO A 98 9.46 14.35 7.22
C PRO A 98 9.32 13.48 8.47
N LYS A 99 10.28 12.61 8.72
CA LYS A 99 10.29 11.71 9.88
C LYS A 99 10.22 12.45 11.22
N GLU A 100 10.82 13.62 11.26
CA GLU A 100 10.91 14.47 12.47
C GLU A 100 9.66 15.31 12.72
N LYS A 101 8.74 15.36 11.78
CA LYS A 101 7.52 16.16 11.91
C LYS A 101 6.70 15.68 13.10
N ARG A 102 6.26 16.63 13.94
CA ARG A 102 5.41 16.30 15.09
C ARG A 102 4.02 15.85 14.62
N VAL A 103 3.54 14.77 15.21
CA VAL A 103 2.24 14.17 14.86
C VAL A 103 1.11 15.18 15.02
N GLY A 104 1.15 16.03 16.06
CA GLY A 104 0.15 17.06 16.27
C GLY A 104 0.09 18.14 15.18
N THR A 105 1.12 18.23 14.32
CA THR A 105 1.16 19.18 13.20
C THR A 105 0.78 18.54 11.86
N LEU A 106 0.45 17.25 11.84
CA LEU A 106 0.00 16.58 10.63
C LEU A 106 -1.31 17.19 10.15
N THR A 107 -1.35 17.55 8.87
CA THR A 107 -2.55 18.11 8.27
C THR A 107 -3.57 17.01 7.97
N GLU A 108 -4.82 17.39 7.81
CA GLU A 108 -5.89 16.48 7.38
C GLU A 108 -5.54 15.80 6.04
N GLU A 109 -4.94 16.55 5.13
CA GLU A 109 -4.50 16.05 3.83
C GLU A 109 -3.40 14.99 3.98
N GLU A 110 -2.44 15.21 4.88
CA GLU A 110 -1.39 14.24 5.18
C GLU A 110 -1.98 12.95 5.78
N LEU A 111 -2.93 13.06 6.69
CA LEU A 111 -3.62 11.90 7.28
C LEU A 111 -4.42 11.13 6.24
N ARG A 112 -5.09 11.81 5.32
CA ARG A 112 -5.81 11.20 4.20
C ARG A 112 -4.85 10.47 3.27
N HIS A 113 -3.70 11.07 2.96
CA HIS A 113 -2.71 10.44 2.11
C HIS A 113 -2.16 9.16 2.73
N LEU A 114 -1.82 9.20 4.02
CA LEU A 114 -1.39 7.99 4.74
C LEU A 114 -2.47 6.92 4.74
N THR A 115 -3.71 7.30 5.01
CA THR A 115 -4.86 6.38 4.96
C THR A 115 -4.96 5.69 3.61
N TRP A 116 -4.83 6.45 2.55
CA TRP A 116 -4.92 5.95 1.20
C TRP A 116 -3.78 4.99 0.86
N LEU A 117 -2.55 5.31 1.28
CA LEU A 117 -1.40 4.42 1.13
C LEU A 117 -1.59 3.10 1.88
N ILE A 118 -2.24 3.13 3.04
CA ILE A 118 -2.53 1.94 3.83
C ILE A 118 -3.64 1.09 3.19
N LYS A 119 -4.68 1.72 2.65
CA LYS A 119 -5.88 1.04 2.17
C LYS A 119 -5.88 0.74 0.68
N GLU A 120 -5.23 1.56 -0.12
CA GLU A 120 -5.29 1.50 -1.57
C GLU A 120 -3.90 1.71 -2.18
N PHE A 121 -2.94 0.94 -1.71
CA PHE A 121 -1.57 1.01 -2.21
C PHE A 121 -1.50 0.39 -3.61
N LYS A 122 -1.39 1.23 -4.63
CA LYS A 122 -1.41 0.82 -6.02
C LYS A 122 0.00 0.71 -6.59
N VAL A 123 0.28 -0.41 -7.22
CA VAL A 123 1.54 -0.64 -7.92
C VAL A 123 1.25 -1.18 -9.31
N GLN A 124 2.10 -0.83 -10.26
CA GLN A 124 2.06 -1.42 -11.59
C GLN A 124 2.89 -2.70 -11.59
N VAL A 125 2.30 -3.79 -12.02
CA VAL A 125 2.98 -5.06 -12.17
C VAL A 125 3.72 -5.05 -13.51
N THR A 126 5.04 -5.25 -13.46
CA THR A 126 5.89 -5.20 -14.65
C THR A 126 6.27 -6.57 -15.16
N SER A 127 6.34 -7.57 -14.29
CA SER A 127 6.61 -8.95 -14.67
C SER A 127 6.16 -9.93 -13.60
N VAL A 128 6.05 -11.20 -13.99
CA VAL A 128 5.78 -12.32 -13.09
C VAL A 128 6.98 -13.26 -13.15
N SER A 129 7.43 -13.75 -11.99
CA SER A 129 8.55 -14.69 -11.94
C SER A 129 8.21 -16.02 -12.63
N LYS A 130 9.24 -16.75 -13.02
CA LYS A 130 9.11 -18.07 -13.67
C LYS A 130 8.22 -19.04 -12.88
N TYR A 131 8.26 -18.98 -11.56
CA TYR A 131 7.53 -19.89 -10.67
C TYR A 131 6.22 -19.30 -10.16
N ALA A 132 5.81 -18.12 -10.67
CA ALA A 132 4.58 -17.42 -10.26
C ALA A 132 4.51 -17.06 -8.76
N ASP A 133 5.66 -17.01 -8.11
CA ASP A 133 5.79 -16.72 -6.67
C ASP A 133 6.16 -15.27 -6.36
N ASN A 134 6.36 -14.46 -7.40
CA ASN A 134 6.81 -13.09 -7.28
C ASN A 134 6.27 -12.21 -8.41
N LEU A 135 5.80 -11.01 -8.05
CA LEU A 135 5.42 -9.98 -8.99
C LEU A 135 6.40 -8.81 -8.86
N SER A 136 7.10 -8.47 -9.94
CA SER A 136 7.86 -7.21 -9.99
C SER A 136 6.90 -6.04 -10.14
N TRP A 137 7.21 -4.92 -9.48
CA TRP A 137 6.28 -3.81 -9.38
C TRP A 137 6.98 -2.45 -9.39
N GLU A 138 6.22 -1.44 -9.75
CA GLU A 138 6.59 -0.03 -9.62
C GLU A 138 5.46 0.72 -8.95
N TYR A 139 5.80 1.62 -8.02
CA TYR A 139 4.80 2.46 -7.37
C TYR A 139 4.23 3.48 -8.35
N LEU A 140 2.92 3.57 -8.37
CA LEU A 140 2.21 4.52 -9.22
C LEU A 140 1.96 5.84 -8.48
N GLU A 141 2.90 6.75 -8.59
CA GLU A 141 2.78 8.08 -7.99
C GLU A 141 1.59 8.88 -8.55
N ALA A 142 1.13 8.52 -9.74
CA ALA A 142 0.00 9.18 -10.41
C ALA A 142 -1.36 8.82 -9.82
N CYS A 143 -1.43 7.85 -8.92
CA CYS A 143 -2.66 7.58 -8.18
C CYS A 143 -2.81 8.63 -7.09
N LYS A 144 -3.09 9.86 -7.52
CA LYS A 144 -3.43 10.91 -6.57
C LYS A 144 -4.76 10.54 -5.94
N TYR A 145 -4.77 10.51 -4.63
CA TYR A 145 -6.03 10.53 -3.93
C TYR A 145 -6.62 11.93 -4.10
N ASP A 146 -7.80 11.96 -4.54
CA ASP A 146 -8.57 13.20 -4.59
C ASP A 146 -9.51 13.26 -3.39
#